data_09a353b65269cdd8cfa797593fbe3045
#
_entry.id   09a353b65269cdd8cfa797593fbe3045
#
_cell.length_a   1.000
_cell.length_b   1.000
_cell.length_c   1.000
_cell.angle_alpha   90.00
_cell.angle_beta   90.00
_cell.angle_gamma   90.00
#
_symmetry.space_group_name_H-M   'P 1'
#
loop_
_entity.id
_entity.type
_entity.pdbx_description
1 polymer ?
#
loop_
_entity_poly.entity_id
_entity_poly.type
_entity_poly.pdbx_seq_one_letter_code
_entity_poly.pdbx_strand_id
1 'polypeptide(L)'
;LVRVHGTKKELAFTADVTPRYVKADPFIGGKQAVAEAFRNLCAVGAKPIASTDNLNFGNPEKPEIMGQLVLAIKGIAEAAKKLEMPIVSGNVSLYNETDGEPILPTPTIGAVGLLNEDEEPILNSINSGDLLLVVGETSGHLGQSAIVNEMFGLQGGAPPNVDLIAEKQNGYFILNNRELINACTDLSDGGIALAAFELAEMGNIGMEIDISDTDTLFGEDQARYIIASNFDQAEALFVNAREAGVIICKIGTLGGNQIKFGEFYSGKEKLFNSFRTSFAEIFN
;
A
#
# COMPACT_ATOMS: atom_id res chain seq x y z
N LEU A 1 -7.50 -1.69 -13.53
CA LEU A 1 -6.95 -1.95 -14.87
C LEU A 1 -7.99 -1.62 -15.94
N VAL A 2 -7.55 -0.99 -17.04
CA VAL A 2 -8.41 -0.60 -18.17
C VAL A 2 -7.71 -0.96 -19.48
N ARG A 3 -8.41 -1.71 -20.34
CA ARG A 3 -7.88 -2.10 -21.65
C ARG A 3 -7.83 -0.92 -22.61
N VAL A 4 -6.73 -0.77 -23.34
CA VAL A 4 -6.59 0.23 -24.42
C VAL A 4 -7.16 -0.35 -25.73
N HIS A 5 -8.28 0.21 -26.20
CA HIS A 5 -8.96 -0.28 -27.41
C HIS A 5 -8.04 -0.35 -28.63
N GLY A 6 -8.12 -1.43 -29.39
CA GLY A 6 -7.32 -1.66 -30.59
C GLY A 6 -5.89 -2.14 -30.34
N THR A 7 -5.53 -2.37 -29.08
CA THR A 7 -4.23 -2.92 -28.68
C THR A 7 -4.42 -4.02 -27.63
N LYS A 8 -3.32 -4.70 -27.24
CA LYS A 8 -3.29 -5.58 -26.08
C LYS A 8 -2.76 -4.88 -24.81
N LYS A 9 -2.48 -3.59 -24.88
CA LYS A 9 -2.00 -2.80 -23.74
C LYS A 9 -3.10 -2.56 -22.72
N GLU A 10 -2.69 -2.46 -21.44
CA GLU A 10 -3.58 -2.07 -20.36
C GLU A 10 -2.98 -0.91 -19.56
N LEU A 11 -3.86 -0.08 -19.00
CA LEU A 11 -3.49 1.00 -18.09
C LEU A 11 -4.01 0.68 -16.70
N ALA A 12 -3.17 0.90 -15.70
CA ALA A 12 -3.54 0.91 -14.29
C ALA A 12 -3.65 2.34 -13.79
N PHE A 13 -4.61 2.59 -12.89
CA PHE A 13 -4.80 3.88 -12.23
C PHE A 13 -4.92 3.66 -10.74
N THR A 14 -4.33 4.56 -9.96
CA THR A 14 -4.50 4.63 -8.50
C THR A 14 -4.58 6.08 -8.04
N ALA A 15 -5.09 6.31 -6.83
CA ALA A 15 -5.08 7.60 -6.17
C ALA A 15 -4.87 7.39 -4.67
N ASP A 16 -3.82 8.01 -4.12
CA ASP A 16 -3.36 7.73 -2.76
C ASP A 16 -3.00 8.99 -1.98
N VAL A 17 -3.28 8.95 -0.69
CA VAL A 17 -2.82 9.91 0.31
C VAL A 17 -3.12 9.37 1.72
N THR A 18 -2.20 9.60 2.66
CA THR A 18 -2.44 9.37 4.09
C THR A 18 -2.37 10.71 4.84
N PRO A 19 -3.50 11.44 5.00
CA PRO A 19 -3.51 12.79 5.56
C PRO A 19 -2.93 12.88 6.97
N ARG A 20 -3.06 11.84 7.81
CA ARG A 20 -2.47 11.77 9.14
C ARG A 20 -0.94 11.77 9.12
N TYR A 21 -0.32 11.13 8.11
CA TYR A 21 1.13 11.19 7.90
C TYR A 21 1.57 12.59 7.50
N VAL A 22 0.83 13.22 6.58
CA VAL A 22 1.12 14.60 6.13
C VAL A 22 0.95 15.61 7.27
N LYS A 23 -0.03 15.41 8.15
CA LYS A 23 -0.21 16.25 9.34
C LYS A 23 0.96 16.11 10.31
N ALA A 24 1.46 14.91 10.53
CA ALA A 24 2.56 14.63 11.47
C ALA A 24 3.92 15.09 10.92
N ASP A 25 4.21 14.82 9.66
CA ASP A 25 5.38 15.30 8.93
C ASP A 25 5.02 15.51 7.45
N PRO A 26 4.81 16.75 7.01
CA PRO A 26 4.38 17.03 5.64
C PRO A 26 5.35 16.58 4.57
N PHE A 27 6.67 16.60 4.84
CA PHE A 27 7.68 16.16 3.89
C PHE A 27 7.62 14.63 3.70
N ILE A 28 7.59 13.88 4.81
CA ILE A 28 7.49 12.42 4.76
C ILE A 28 6.13 11.98 4.22
N GLY A 29 5.02 12.61 4.65
CA GLY A 29 3.68 12.28 4.14
C GLY A 29 3.51 12.57 2.65
N GLY A 30 4.09 13.67 2.15
CA GLY A 30 4.11 13.94 0.70
C GLY A 30 4.94 12.92 -0.08
N LYS A 31 6.08 12.49 0.48
CA LYS A 31 6.92 11.44 -0.10
C LYS A 31 6.19 10.10 -0.13
N GLN A 32 5.50 9.74 0.96
CA GLN A 32 4.73 8.51 1.12
C GLN A 32 3.59 8.40 0.10
N ALA A 33 2.84 9.48 -0.14
CA ALA A 33 1.73 9.45 -1.10
C ALA A 33 2.19 9.04 -2.52
N VAL A 34 3.35 9.52 -2.97
CA VAL A 34 3.93 9.11 -4.26
C VAL A 34 4.43 7.66 -4.21
N ALA A 35 5.06 7.25 -3.10
CA ALA A 35 5.58 5.91 -2.92
C ALA A 35 4.46 4.86 -2.89
N GLU A 36 3.35 5.15 -2.23
CA GLU A 36 2.17 4.28 -2.20
C GLU A 36 1.53 4.14 -3.58
N ALA A 37 1.34 5.25 -4.28
CA ALA A 37 0.86 5.22 -5.66
C ALA A 37 1.78 4.37 -6.58
N PHE A 38 3.09 4.46 -6.40
CA PHE A 38 4.07 3.62 -7.10
C PHE A 38 3.88 2.13 -6.75
N ARG A 39 3.74 1.80 -5.45
CA ARG A 39 3.53 0.40 -5.01
C ARG A 39 2.24 -0.20 -5.57
N ASN A 40 1.14 0.54 -5.53
CA ASN A 40 -0.16 0.09 -6.03
C ASN A 40 -0.11 -0.28 -7.52
N LEU A 41 0.60 0.50 -8.32
CA LEU A 41 0.79 0.18 -9.74
C LEU A 41 1.67 -1.05 -9.93
N CYS A 42 2.76 -1.18 -9.16
CA CYS A 42 3.61 -2.37 -9.20
C CYS A 42 2.87 -3.63 -8.74
N ALA A 43 2.00 -3.52 -7.73
CA ALA A 43 1.24 -4.66 -7.18
C ALA A 43 0.32 -5.32 -8.22
N VAL A 44 -0.20 -4.56 -9.18
CA VAL A 44 -0.99 -5.11 -10.30
C VAL A 44 -0.15 -5.46 -11.53
N GLY A 45 1.19 -5.40 -11.42
CA GLY A 45 2.12 -5.71 -12.50
C GLY A 45 2.31 -4.60 -13.53
N ALA A 46 1.75 -3.41 -13.32
CA ALA A 46 1.85 -2.28 -14.24
C ALA A 46 3.07 -1.41 -13.93
N LYS A 47 3.90 -1.11 -14.93
CA LYS A 47 5.04 -0.21 -14.78
C LYS A 47 4.55 1.23 -14.58
N PRO A 48 4.86 1.89 -13.45
CA PRO A 48 4.53 3.29 -13.23
C PRO A 48 5.16 4.20 -14.30
N ILE A 49 4.40 5.14 -14.86
CA ILE A 49 4.87 6.00 -15.96
C ILE A 49 4.66 7.49 -15.72
N ALA A 50 3.62 7.88 -14.99
CA ALA A 50 3.33 9.29 -14.71
C ALA A 50 2.41 9.45 -13.50
N SER A 51 2.39 10.66 -12.95
CA SER A 51 1.50 11.04 -11.86
C SER A 51 0.86 12.41 -12.09
N THR A 52 -0.17 12.69 -11.31
CA THR A 52 -0.81 14.01 -11.14
C THR A 52 -0.99 14.25 -9.66
N ASP A 53 -1.00 15.51 -9.23
CA ASP A 53 -1.32 15.86 -7.85
C ASP A 53 -2.67 16.58 -7.73
N ASN A 54 -3.27 16.49 -6.55
CA ASN A 54 -4.45 17.26 -6.14
C ASN A 54 -4.21 17.73 -4.71
N LEU A 55 -3.67 18.94 -4.59
CA LEU A 55 -3.20 19.51 -3.33
C LEU A 55 -4.35 20.23 -2.63
N ASN A 56 -4.81 19.71 -1.48
CA ASN A 56 -5.88 20.30 -0.70
C ASN A 56 -5.35 20.69 0.70
N PHE A 57 -5.36 22.00 1.00
CA PHE A 57 -4.83 22.58 2.23
C PHE A 57 -5.74 23.68 2.76
N GLY A 58 -5.59 24.03 4.02
CA GLY A 58 -6.27 25.14 4.66
C GLY A 58 -5.79 26.52 4.13
N ASN A 59 -5.95 27.56 4.95
CA ASN A 59 -5.59 28.93 4.58
C ASN A 59 -4.06 29.13 4.51
N PRO A 60 -3.47 29.37 3.34
CA PRO A 60 -2.02 29.50 3.17
C PRO A 60 -1.45 30.81 3.75
N GLU A 61 -2.29 31.78 4.16
CA GLU A 61 -1.85 32.96 4.89
C GLU A 61 -1.41 32.64 6.33
N LYS A 62 -1.83 31.48 6.85
CA LYS A 62 -1.34 30.93 8.12
C LYS A 62 0.05 30.29 7.88
N PRO A 63 1.13 30.75 8.58
CA PRO A 63 2.49 30.25 8.31
C PRO A 63 2.64 28.74 8.45
N GLU A 64 1.95 28.11 9.40
CA GLU A 64 1.96 26.67 9.59
C GLU A 64 1.36 25.91 8.40
N ILE A 65 0.26 26.40 7.81
CA ILE A 65 -0.39 25.79 6.64
C ILE A 65 0.50 25.97 5.39
N MET A 66 1.10 27.15 5.22
CA MET A 66 2.08 27.36 4.15
C MET A 66 3.31 26.45 4.32
N GLY A 67 3.76 26.24 5.56
CA GLY A 67 4.84 25.29 5.87
C GLY A 67 4.49 23.88 5.49
N GLN A 68 3.29 23.40 5.80
CA GLN A 68 2.79 22.08 5.39
C GLN A 68 2.77 21.93 3.87
N LEU A 69 2.21 22.91 3.15
CA LEU A 69 2.14 22.89 1.69
C LEU A 69 3.55 22.81 1.06
N VAL A 70 4.46 23.67 1.48
CA VAL A 70 5.83 23.72 0.94
C VAL A 70 6.59 22.42 1.21
N LEU A 71 6.49 21.87 2.41
CA LEU A 71 7.19 20.62 2.77
C LEU A 71 6.57 19.42 2.05
N ALA A 72 5.25 19.33 1.94
CA ALA A 72 4.59 18.27 1.19
C ALA A 72 5.02 18.28 -0.30
N ILE A 73 5.01 19.44 -0.95
CA ILE A 73 5.49 19.58 -2.34
C ILE A 73 6.96 19.14 -2.48
N LYS A 74 7.82 19.46 -1.52
CA LYS A 74 9.23 19.02 -1.56
C LYS A 74 9.35 17.50 -1.44
N GLY A 75 8.56 16.86 -0.57
CA GLY A 75 8.51 15.40 -0.42
C GLY A 75 8.02 14.72 -1.70
N ILE A 76 6.92 15.22 -2.27
CA ILE A 76 6.35 14.77 -3.55
C ILE A 76 7.39 14.87 -4.67
N ALA A 77 8.04 16.02 -4.81
CA ALA A 77 9.03 16.25 -5.87
C ALA A 77 10.26 15.32 -5.74
N GLU A 78 10.72 15.04 -4.51
CA GLU A 78 11.82 14.10 -4.28
C GLU A 78 11.42 12.69 -4.69
N ALA A 79 10.25 12.21 -4.24
CA ALA A 79 9.76 10.88 -4.56
C ALA A 79 9.48 10.71 -6.05
N ALA A 80 8.77 11.63 -6.68
CA ALA A 80 8.48 11.61 -8.12
C ALA A 80 9.75 11.53 -8.97
N LYS A 81 10.79 12.26 -8.57
CA LYS A 81 12.09 12.21 -9.26
C LYS A 81 12.81 10.87 -9.06
N LYS A 82 12.85 10.35 -7.83
CA LYS A 82 13.54 9.08 -7.50
C LYS A 82 12.86 7.86 -8.07
N LEU A 83 11.53 7.84 -8.06
CA LEU A 83 10.70 6.76 -8.60
C LEU A 83 10.43 6.90 -10.11
N GLU A 84 10.94 7.95 -10.75
CA GLU A 84 10.78 8.20 -12.19
C GLU A 84 9.31 8.30 -12.62
N MET A 85 8.48 8.89 -11.75
CA MET A 85 7.07 9.17 -11.98
C MET A 85 6.85 10.68 -12.17
N PRO A 86 7.08 11.24 -13.38
CA PRO A 86 6.90 12.66 -13.61
C PRO A 86 5.48 13.12 -13.34
N ILE A 87 5.33 14.27 -12.66
CA ILE A 87 4.04 14.92 -12.45
C ILE A 87 3.70 15.69 -13.72
N VAL A 88 2.66 15.24 -14.44
CA VAL A 88 2.29 15.79 -15.76
C VAL A 88 1.13 16.78 -15.71
N SER A 89 0.40 16.80 -14.60
CA SER A 89 -0.66 17.76 -14.32
C SER A 89 -0.88 17.85 -12.81
N GLY A 90 -1.71 18.80 -12.39
CA GLY A 90 -2.08 18.92 -10.99
C GLY A 90 -3.19 19.95 -10.78
N ASN A 91 -3.71 19.94 -9.56
CA ASN A 91 -4.68 20.91 -9.05
C ASN A 91 -4.28 21.36 -7.65
N VAL A 92 -4.56 22.60 -7.31
CA VAL A 92 -4.42 23.10 -5.95
C VAL A 92 -5.73 23.72 -5.48
N SER A 93 -6.17 23.33 -4.29
CA SER A 93 -7.31 23.90 -3.58
C SER A 93 -6.87 24.38 -2.21
N LEU A 94 -7.03 25.64 -1.94
CA LEU A 94 -6.60 26.31 -0.72
C LEU A 94 -7.82 26.91 0.02
N TYR A 95 -7.60 27.40 1.23
CA TYR A 95 -8.65 27.95 2.11
C TYR A 95 -9.75 26.92 2.45
N ASN A 96 -9.40 25.62 2.49
CA ASN A 96 -10.33 24.57 2.89
C ASN A 96 -10.45 24.55 4.42
N GLU A 97 -11.38 25.30 4.95
CA GLU A 97 -11.62 25.49 6.39
C GLU A 97 -13.11 25.48 6.69
N THR A 98 -13.45 25.02 7.89
CA THR A 98 -14.79 25.15 8.46
C THR A 98 -14.66 25.79 9.83
N ASP A 99 -15.35 26.93 10.04
CA ASP A 99 -15.31 27.70 11.30
C ASP A 99 -13.88 28.08 11.76
N GLY A 100 -12.98 28.31 10.79
CA GLY A 100 -11.57 28.64 11.04
C GLY A 100 -10.63 27.46 11.29
N GLU A 101 -11.17 26.23 11.35
CA GLU A 101 -10.39 25.00 11.47
C GLU A 101 -10.06 24.46 10.08
N PRO A 102 -8.76 24.24 9.75
CA PRO A 102 -8.35 23.71 8.48
C PRO A 102 -8.67 22.21 8.36
N ILE A 103 -8.90 21.75 7.14
CA ILE A 103 -8.91 20.32 6.84
C ILE A 103 -7.53 19.72 7.16
N LEU A 104 -7.48 18.39 7.29
CA LEU A 104 -6.20 17.68 7.26
C LEU A 104 -5.49 17.97 5.93
N PRO A 105 -4.17 18.21 5.94
CA PRO A 105 -3.41 18.42 4.72
C PRO A 105 -3.49 17.17 3.82
N THR A 106 -4.08 17.32 2.63
CA THR A 106 -4.46 16.20 1.77
C THR A 106 -3.89 16.38 0.35
N PRO A 107 -2.58 16.17 0.15
CA PRO A 107 -1.94 16.17 -1.17
C PRO A 107 -2.14 14.80 -1.84
N THR A 108 -3.28 14.57 -2.45
CA THR A 108 -3.59 13.31 -3.14
C THR A 108 -2.78 13.17 -4.42
N ILE A 109 -2.18 12.01 -4.62
CA ILE A 109 -1.43 11.65 -5.82
C ILE A 109 -2.25 10.67 -6.65
N GLY A 110 -2.62 11.06 -7.86
CA GLY A 110 -3.10 10.13 -8.88
C GLY A 110 -1.93 9.63 -9.72
N ALA A 111 -1.91 8.34 -10.06
CA ALA A 111 -0.83 7.78 -10.86
C ALA A 111 -1.33 6.81 -11.92
N VAL A 112 -0.53 6.68 -12.98
CA VAL A 112 -0.82 5.81 -14.13
C VAL A 112 0.33 4.85 -14.34
N GLY A 113 0.01 3.57 -14.50
CA GLY A 113 0.92 2.51 -14.90
C GLY A 113 0.53 1.92 -16.26
N LEU A 114 1.50 1.33 -16.94
CA LEU A 114 1.34 0.70 -18.24
C LEU A 114 1.75 -0.77 -18.18
N LEU A 115 0.90 -1.64 -18.74
CA LEU A 115 1.28 -2.98 -19.16
C LEU A 115 1.38 -3.00 -20.70
N ASN A 116 2.51 -3.47 -21.22
CA ASN A 116 2.71 -3.63 -22.64
C ASN A 116 1.98 -4.88 -23.16
N GLU A 117 1.99 -5.09 -24.48
CA GLU A 117 1.20 -6.15 -25.13
C GLU A 117 1.62 -7.59 -24.77
N ASP A 118 2.84 -7.76 -24.28
CA ASP A 118 3.47 -9.01 -23.85
C ASP A 118 3.56 -9.19 -22.34
N GLU A 119 2.97 -8.24 -21.58
CA GLU A 119 2.96 -8.26 -20.13
C GLU A 119 1.57 -8.64 -19.61
N GLU A 120 1.51 -9.63 -18.73
CA GLU A 120 0.26 -10.03 -18.07
C GLU A 120 0.12 -9.33 -16.72
N PRO A 121 -1.09 -8.87 -16.35
CA PRO A 121 -1.34 -8.29 -15.04
C PRO A 121 -1.36 -9.36 -13.93
N ILE A 122 -1.06 -8.94 -12.70
CA ILE A 122 -1.30 -9.75 -11.50
C ILE A 122 -2.78 -9.59 -11.13
N LEU A 123 -3.58 -10.65 -11.30
CA LEU A 123 -5.05 -10.61 -11.16
C LEU A 123 -5.57 -11.17 -9.82
N ASN A 124 -4.72 -11.35 -8.82
CA ASN A 124 -5.09 -11.90 -7.51
C ASN A 124 -5.84 -13.25 -7.62
N SER A 125 -5.25 -14.19 -8.35
CA SER A 125 -5.73 -15.58 -8.45
C SER A 125 -5.32 -16.36 -7.19
N ILE A 126 -6.15 -16.33 -6.17
CA ILE A 126 -5.85 -16.86 -4.84
C ILE A 126 -6.22 -18.33 -4.76
N ASN A 127 -5.27 -19.20 -4.41
CA ASN A 127 -5.45 -20.63 -4.34
C ASN A 127 -5.17 -21.18 -2.93
N SER A 128 -5.91 -22.24 -2.56
CA SER A 128 -5.62 -22.96 -1.33
C SER A 128 -4.27 -23.68 -1.44
N GLY A 129 -3.41 -23.48 -0.46
CA GLY A 129 -2.03 -23.99 -0.43
C GLY A 129 -0.98 -22.98 -0.90
N ASP A 130 -1.37 -21.82 -1.42
CA ASP A 130 -0.43 -20.75 -1.73
C ASP A 130 0.27 -20.27 -0.45
N LEU A 131 1.57 -20.04 -0.57
CA LEU A 131 2.39 -19.44 0.47
C LEU A 131 2.18 -17.93 0.49
N LEU A 132 2.07 -17.35 1.67
CA LEU A 132 2.11 -15.90 1.87
C LEU A 132 3.54 -15.47 2.15
N LEU A 133 4.04 -14.55 1.32
CA LEU A 133 5.38 -13.99 1.42
C LEU A 133 5.30 -12.47 1.57
N VAL A 134 6.16 -11.91 2.41
CA VAL A 134 6.36 -10.45 2.49
C VAL A 134 7.65 -10.09 1.77
N VAL A 135 7.57 -9.16 0.85
CA VAL A 135 8.70 -8.51 0.17
C VAL A 135 8.95 -7.16 0.85
N GLY A 136 10.19 -6.90 1.24
CA GLY A 136 10.61 -5.71 1.97
C GLY A 136 10.87 -5.96 3.45
N GLU A 137 11.52 -5.01 4.10
CA GLU A 137 11.88 -5.08 5.52
C GLU A 137 10.69 -4.71 6.41
N THR A 138 10.48 -5.45 7.48
CA THR A 138 9.47 -5.18 8.50
C THR A 138 10.16 -4.82 9.81
N SER A 139 9.90 -3.63 10.33
CA SER A 139 10.41 -3.14 11.62
C SER A 139 9.31 -2.91 12.66
N GLY A 140 8.05 -3.02 12.27
CA GLY A 140 6.91 -2.89 13.16
C GLY A 140 6.58 -1.43 13.54
N HIS A 141 6.65 -0.50 12.59
CA HIS A 141 6.40 0.92 12.85
C HIS A 141 4.91 1.19 13.08
N LEU A 142 4.54 1.59 14.31
CA LEU A 142 3.17 1.89 14.71
C LEU A 142 2.84 3.39 14.75
N GLY A 143 3.82 4.29 14.62
CA GLY A 143 3.58 5.73 14.64
C GLY A 143 2.63 6.16 13.51
N GLN A 144 1.55 6.88 13.88
CA GLN A 144 0.48 7.29 12.95
C GLN A 144 -0.25 6.14 12.23
N SER A 145 -0.08 4.88 12.66
CA SER A 145 -0.75 3.73 12.04
C SER A 145 -2.27 3.76 12.25
N ALA A 146 -3.01 3.06 11.37
CA ALA A 146 -4.46 2.94 11.48
C ALA A 146 -4.87 2.30 12.81
N ILE A 147 -4.16 1.27 13.28
CA ILE A 147 -4.48 0.65 14.57
C ILE A 147 -4.36 1.64 15.74
N VAL A 148 -3.32 2.49 15.75
CA VAL A 148 -3.11 3.47 16.81
C VAL A 148 -4.19 4.56 16.77
N ASN A 149 -4.55 5.02 15.57
CA ASN A 149 -5.57 6.06 15.41
C ASN A 149 -6.99 5.54 15.66
N GLU A 150 -7.36 4.44 14.97
CA GLU A 150 -8.75 3.98 14.94
C GLU A 150 -9.12 3.12 16.17
N MET A 151 -8.20 2.24 16.62
CA MET A 151 -8.49 1.34 17.74
C MET A 151 -8.22 1.97 19.09
N PHE A 152 -7.21 2.80 19.20
CA PHE A 152 -6.83 3.41 20.49
C PHE A 152 -7.18 4.90 20.59
N GLY A 153 -7.65 5.53 19.52
CA GLY A 153 -7.98 6.96 19.49
C GLY A 153 -6.77 7.87 19.74
N LEU A 154 -5.55 7.36 19.54
CA LEU A 154 -4.31 8.08 19.80
C LEU A 154 -3.80 8.73 18.52
N GLN A 155 -3.50 10.01 18.59
CA GLN A 155 -2.81 10.73 17.52
C GLN A 155 -1.38 11.02 17.98
N GLY A 156 -0.39 10.33 17.39
CA GLY A 156 0.98 10.57 17.83
C GLY A 156 2.02 9.69 17.15
N GLY A 157 3.26 10.03 17.40
CA GLY A 157 4.42 9.42 16.77
C GLY A 157 4.75 10.04 15.40
N ALA A 158 5.95 9.74 14.91
CA ALA A 158 6.34 10.10 13.56
C ALA A 158 5.66 9.16 12.54
N PRO A 159 5.40 9.60 11.31
CA PRO A 159 5.02 8.69 10.23
C PRO A 159 6.18 7.72 9.91
N PRO A 160 5.91 6.59 9.23
CA PRO A 160 6.96 5.66 8.84
C PRO A 160 7.97 6.32 7.90
N ASN A 161 9.23 5.94 8.01
CA ASN A 161 10.26 6.40 7.07
C ASN A 161 9.98 5.85 5.66
N VAL A 162 10.27 6.66 4.64
CA VAL A 162 10.13 6.29 3.23
C VAL A 162 11.51 6.20 2.59
N ASP A 163 12.00 4.97 2.40
CA ASP A 163 13.22 4.69 1.65
C ASP A 163 12.90 4.51 0.16
N LEU A 164 13.12 5.55 -0.63
CA LEU A 164 12.83 5.55 -2.06
C LEU A 164 13.72 4.59 -2.88
N ILE A 165 14.84 4.15 -2.33
CA ILE A 165 15.68 3.13 -2.98
C ILE A 165 15.03 1.77 -2.80
N ALA A 166 14.63 1.43 -1.58
CA ALA A 166 13.91 0.21 -1.27
C ALA A 166 12.55 0.17 -2.01
N GLU A 167 11.80 1.28 -2.04
CA GLU A 167 10.54 1.39 -2.81
C GLU A 167 10.74 1.00 -4.27
N LYS A 168 11.73 1.59 -4.92
CA LYS A 168 12.03 1.32 -6.32
C LYS A 168 12.51 -0.11 -6.54
N GLN A 169 13.42 -0.60 -5.70
CA GLN A 169 13.98 -1.95 -5.81
C GLN A 169 12.91 -3.03 -5.64
N ASN A 170 12.09 -2.91 -4.61
CA ASN A 170 11.03 -3.88 -4.31
C ASN A 170 9.91 -3.83 -5.36
N GLY A 171 9.51 -2.65 -5.81
CA GLY A 171 8.53 -2.53 -6.90
C GLY A 171 9.01 -3.15 -8.21
N TYR A 172 10.25 -2.91 -8.61
CA TYR A 172 10.82 -3.57 -9.80
C TYR A 172 11.02 -5.07 -9.60
N PHE A 173 11.26 -5.54 -8.38
CA PHE A 173 11.27 -6.97 -8.09
C PHE A 173 9.89 -7.60 -8.37
N ILE A 174 8.79 -6.97 -7.93
CA ILE A 174 7.43 -7.44 -8.26
C ILE A 174 7.21 -7.46 -9.77
N LEU A 175 7.52 -6.37 -10.48
CA LEU A 175 7.35 -6.27 -11.93
C LEU A 175 8.13 -7.32 -12.72
N ASN A 176 9.34 -7.63 -12.29
CA ASN A 176 10.22 -8.60 -12.96
C ASN A 176 9.86 -10.07 -12.68
N ASN A 177 9.03 -10.32 -11.65
CA ASN A 177 8.64 -11.66 -11.22
C ASN A 177 7.12 -11.90 -11.31
N ARG A 178 6.38 -11.06 -12.03
CA ARG A 178 4.91 -11.11 -12.09
C ARG A 178 4.34 -12.48 -12.44
N GLU A 179 5.01 -13.24 -13.30
CA GLU A 179 4.60 -14.60 -13.71
C GLU A 179 4.71 -15.64 -12.60
N LEU A 180 5.49 -15.36 -11.53
CA LEU A 180 5.66 -16.20 -10.36
C LEU A 180 4.71 -15.82 -9.21
N ILE A 181 3.86 -14.79 -9.40
CA ILE A 181 3.01 -14.21 -8.36
C ILE A 181 1.55 -14.46 -8.71
N ASN A 182 0.85 -15.22 -7.88
CA ASN A 182 -0.57 -15.50 -8.05
C ASN A 182 -1.44 -14.33 -7.57
N ALA A 183 -1.03 -13.67 -6.48
CA ALA A 183 -1.68 -12.48 -5.94
C ALA A 183 -0.65 -11.54 -5.32
N CYS A 184 -0.93 -10.24 -5.37
CA CYS A 184 -0.08 -9.22 -4.78
C CYS A 184 -0.92 -8.03 -4.32
N THR A 185 -0.59 -7.48 -3.16
CA THR A 185 -1.02 -6.15 -2.73
C THR A 185 0.14 -5.44 -2.03
N ASP A 186 0.14 -4.12 -2.03
CA ASP A 186 1.07 -3.38 -1.20
C ASP A 186 0.70 -3.51 0.29
N LEU A 187 1.63 -3.20 1.17
CA LEU A 187 1.37 -3.10 2.60
C LEU A 187 1.28 -1.63 3.00
N SER A 188 0.09 -1.22 3.42
CA SER A 188 -0.26 0.14 3.84
C SER A 188 -1.03 0.12 5.16
N ASP A 189 -2.20 0.75 5.23
CA ASP A 189 -3.06 0.81 6.41
C ASP A 189 -3.38 -0.58 6.97
N GLY A 190 -3.16 -0.78 8.26
CA GLY A 190 -3.40 -2.05 8.96
C GLY A 190 -2.34 -3.13 8.74
N GLY A 191 -1.27 -2.83 7.99
CA GLY A 191 -0.08 -3.67 7.83
C GLY A 191 -0.35 -5.06 7.28
N ILE A 192 0.48 -6.02 7.69
CA ILE A 192 0.41 -7.44 7.26
C ILE A 192 -0.95 -8.06 7.58
N ALA A 193 -1.50 -7.73 8.76
CA ALA A 193 -2.73 -8.36 9.24
C ALA A 193 -3.91 -8.07 8.32
N LEU A 194 -4.11 -6.80 7.95
CA LEU A 194 -5.22 -6.41 7.09
C LEU A 194 -5.01 -6.89 5.65
N ALA A 195 -3.84 -6.68 5.07
CA ALA A 195 -3.54 -7.07 3.70
C ALA A 195 -3.68 -8.59 3.48
N ALA A 196 -3.18 -9.41 4.42
CA ALA A 196 -3.35 -10.86 4.34
C ALA A 196 -4.81 -11.30 4.50
N PHE A 197 -5.54 -10.62 5.40
CA PHE A 197 -6.98 -10.87 5.59
C PHE A 197 -7.77 -10.54 4.32
N GLU A 198 -7.50 -9.44 3.66
CA GLU A 198 -8.15 -9.03 2.42
C GLU A 198 -7.89 -10.02 1.28
N LEU A 199 -6.66 -10.54 1.14
CA LEU A 199 -6.36 -11.59 0.19
C LEU A 199 -7.16 -12.87 0.50
N ALA A 200 -7.23 -13.29 1.76
CA ALA A 200 -7.99 -14.46 2.17
C ALA A 200 -9.51 -14.27 1.92
N GLU A 201 -10.04 -13.08 2.20
CA GLU A 201 -11.43 -12.70 1.96
C GLU A 201 -11.77 -12.70 0.48
N MET A 202 -10.91 -12.10 -0.36
CA MET A 202 -11.05 -12.06 -1.82
C MET A 202 -11.09 -13.48 -2.41
N GLY A 203 -10.26 -14.41 -1.93
CA GLY A 203 -10.26 -15.81 -2.31
C GLY A 203 -11.37 -16.64 -1.66
N ASN A 204 -12.11 -16.08 -0.71
CA ASN A 204 -13.06 -16.76 0.14
C ASN A 204 -12.49 -18.05 0.79
N ILE A 205 -11.24 -17.98 1.24
CA ILE A 205 -10.52 -19.08 1.91
C ILE A 205 -9.94 -18.62 3.25
N GLY A 206 -9.55 -19.58 4.11
CA GLY A 206 -8.86 -19.25 5.35
C GLY A 206 -7.39 -18.93 5.12
N MET A 207 -6.71 -18.60 6.21
CA MET A 207 -5.25 -18.38 6.22
C MET A 207 -4.66 -18.71 7.59
N GLU A 208 -3.37 -19.01 7.59
CA GLU A 208 -2.57 -19.17 8.81
C GLU A 208 -1.28 -18.36 8.66
N ILE A 209 -1.05 -17.44 9.58
CA ILE A 209 0.15 -16.59 9.68
C ILE A 209 0.85 -16.91 10.99
N ASP A 210 2.15 -17.19 10.93
CA ASP A 210 3.00 -17.61 12.06
C ASP A 210 3.57 -16.39 12.84
N ILE A 211 2.89 -15.26 12.83
CA ILE A 211 3.27 -14.03 13.53
C ILE A 211 2.20 -13.74 14.59
N SER A 212 2.64 -13.38 15.80
CA SER A 212 1.76 -13.06 16.94
C SER A 212 1.98 -11.67 17.53
N ASP A 213 3.10 -11.03 17.25
CA ASP A 213 3.44 -9.72 17.78
C ASP A 213 2.70 -8.61 17.03
N THR A 214 2.08 -7.72 17.79
CA THR A 214 1.17 -6.68 17.28
C THR A 214 1.88 -5.68 16.36
N ASP A 215 3.10 -5.29 16.70
CA ASP A 215 3.90 -4.35 15.94
C ASP A 215 4.29 -4.90 14.56
N THR A 216 4.69 -6.15 14.44
CA THR A 216 4.94 -6.80 13.15
C THR A 216 3.65 -6.94 12.33
N LEU A 217 2.53 -7.34 12.97
CA LEU A 217 1.25 -7.55 12.27
C LEU A 217 0.63 -6.26 11.75
N PHE A 218 0.62 -5.19 12.56
CA PHE A 218 -0.08 -3.94 12.28
C PHE A 218 0.83 -2.75 11.98
N GLY A 219 2.16 -2.98 11.97
CA GLY A 219 3.13 -1.96 11.58
C GLY A 219 2.96 -1.54 10.13
N GLU A 220 3.03 -0.23 9.87
CA GLU A 220 2.82 0.36 8.54
C GLU A 220 4.16 0.80 7.91
N ASP A 221 5.19 -0.04 8.06
CA ASP A 221 6.46 0.18 7.37
C ASP A 221 6.25 0.27 5.86
N GLN A 222 7.03 1.11 5.22
CA GLN A 222 6.92 1.39 3.78
C GLN A 222 7.73 0.41 2.93
N ALA A 223 7.66 0.52 1.61
CA ALA A 223 8.39 -0.31 0.63
C ALA A 223 8.10 -1.81 0.72
N ARG A 224 6.88 -2.19 1.11
CA ARG A 224 6.52 -3.60 1.31
C ARG A 224 5.36 -4.04 0.44
N TYR A 225 5.38 -5.34 0.13
CA TYR A 225 4.28 -6.06 -0.54
C TYR A 225 4.00 -7.36 0.18
N ILE A 226 2.74 -7.81 0.17
CA ILE A 226 2.39 -9.19 0.46
C ILE A 226 2.05 -9.88 -0.86
N ILE A 227 2.62 -11.05 -1.09
CA ILE A 227 2.39 -11.84 -2.30
C ILE A 227 1.96 -13.25 -1.95
N ALA A 228 1.14 -13.84 -2.81
CA ALA A 228 0.79 -15.25 -2.75
C ALA A 228 1.37 -15.99 -3.96
N SER A 229 1.95 -17.17 -3.73
CA SER A 229 2.56 -18.00 -4.77
C SER A 229 2.49 -19.47 -4.37
N ASN A 230 2.43 -20.38 -5.34
CA ASN A 230 2.58 -21.80 -5.02
C ASN A 230 4.04 -22.11 -4.58
N PHE A 231 4.27 -23.33 -4.11
CA PHE A 231 5.56 -23.74 -3.55
C PHE A 231 6.71 -23.58 -4.55
N ASP A 232 6.56 -24.07 -5.78
CA ASP A 232 7.64 -24.04 -6.79
C ASP A 232 7.95 -22.60 -7.25
N GLN A 233 6.93 -21.75 -7.39
CA GLN A 233 7.09 -20.32 -7.70
C GLN A 233 7.79 -19.59 -6.54
N ALA A 234 7.42 -19.90 -5.29
CA ALA A 234 8.05 -19.30 -4.11
C ALA A 234 9.56 -19.63 -4.01
N GLU A 235 9.95 -20.87 -4.31
CA GLU A 235 11.36 -21.26 -4.38
C GLU A 235 12.13 -20.40 -5.40
N ALA A 236 11.57 -20.20 -6.59
CA ALA A 236 12.17 -19.34 -7.61
C ALA A 236 12.24 -17.87 -7.15
N LEU A 237 11.18 -17.36 -6.48
CA LEU A 237 11.17 -16.00 -5.92
C LEU A 237 12.26 -15.79 -4.86
N PHE A 238 12.53 -16.78 -3.99
CA PHE A 238 13.64 -16.69 -3.03
C PHE A 238 15.01 -16.61 -3.70
N VAL A 239 15.21 -17.34 -4.80
CA VAL A 239 16.45 -17.25 -5.59
C VAL A 239 16.59 -15.88 -6.22
N ASN A 240 15.55 -15.41 -6.92
CA ASN A 240 15.56 -14.12 -7.60
C ASN A 240 15.72 -12.94 -6.62
N ALA A 241 15.10 -13.03 -5.44
CA ALA A 241 15.25 -12.02 -4.38
C ALA A 241 16.69 -11.91 -3.87
N ARG A 242 17.34 -13.07 -3.66
CA ARG A 242 18.76 -13.09 -3.25
C ARG A 242 19.66 -12.43 -4.31
N GLU A 243 19.44 -12.73 -5.59
CA GLU A 243 20.21 -12.12 -6.69
C GLU A 243 19.96 -10.62 -6.82
N ALA A 244 18.72 -10.18 -6.60
CA ALA A 244 18.33 -8.77 -6.64
C ALA A 244 18.67 -7.99 -5.34
N GLY A 245 19.12 -8.69 -4.27
CA GLY A 245 19.35 -8.05 -2.97
C GLY A 245 18.06 -7.58 -2.28
N VAL A 246 16.93 -8.23 -2.57
CA VAL A 246 15.60 -7.92 -2.01
C VAL A 246 15.34 -8.83 -0.81
N ILE A 247 14.82 -8.27 0.27
CA ILE A 247 14.36 -9.04 1.43
C ILE A 247 13.01 -9.65 1.11
N ILE A 248 12.91 -10.98 1.27
CA ILE A 248 11.65 -11.72 1.15
C ILE A 248 11.58 -12.77 2.25
N CYS A 249 10.43 -12.92 2.88
CA CYS A 249 10.22 -13.93 3.91
C CYS A 249 8.83 -14.57 3.79
N LYS A 250 8.76 -15.88 4.06
CA LYS A 250 7.49 -16.58 4.22
C LYS A 250 6.91 -16.21 5.59
N ILE A 251 5.62 -15.85 5.60
CA ILE A 251 4.88 -15.49 6.81
C ILE A 251 3.72 -16.43 7.12
N GLY A 252 3.28 -17.25 6.16
CA GLY A 252 2.13 -18.11 6.35
C GLY A 252 1.67 -18.82 5.09
N THR A 253 0.43 -19.29 5.12
CA THR A 253 -0.23 -20.00 4.01
C THR A 253 -1.70 -19.63 3.89
N LEU A 254 -2.23 -19.67 2.67
CA LEU A 254 -3.65 -19.52 2.37
C LEU A 254 -4.33 -20.88 2.31
N GLY A 255 -5.52 -21.00 2.88
CA GLY A 255 -6.33 -22.23 2.84
C GLY A 255 -7.13 -22.50 4.11
N GLY A 256 -7.95 -23.53 4.06
CA GLY A 256 -8.81 -23.92 5.18
C GLY A 256 -10.03 -23.00 5.39
N ASN A 257 -10.58 -23.05 6.62
CA ASN A 257 -11.80 -22.33 6.99
C ASN A 257 -11.63 -21.40 8.20
N GLN A 258 -10.38 -21.15 8.59
CA GLN A 258 -10.05 -20.29 9.74
C GLN A 258 -9.12 -19.16 9.29
N ILE A 259 -9.24 -18.06 9.98
CA ILE A 259 -8.27 -16.95 9.95
C ILE A 259 -7.45 -17.06 11.22
N LYS A 260 -6.14 -17.27 11.09
CA LYS A 260 -5.25 -17.51 12.21
C LYS A 260 -4.02 -16.60 12.17
N PHE A 261 -3.73 -15.95 13.29
CA PHE A 261 -2.52 -15.16 13.56
C PHE A 261 -1.89 -15.67 14.85
N GLY A 262 -0.78 -16.38 14.74
CA GLY A 262 -0.17 -17.03 15.91
C GLY A 262 -1.15 -17.91 16.66
N GLU A 263 -1.46 -17.55 17.91
CA GLU A 263 -2.42 -18.28 18.75
C GLU A 263 -3.87 -17.81 18.58
N PHE A 264 -4.09 -16.63 18.01
CA PHE A 264 -5.45 -16.13 17.71
C PHE A 264 -6.02 -16.85 16.50
N TYR A 265 -7.28 -17.31 16.60
CA TYR A 265 -8.00 -17.85 15.46
C TYR A 265 -9.51 -17.59 15.55
N SER A 266 -10.13 -17.51 14.39
CA SER A 266 -11.58 -17.40 14.23
C SER A 266 -12.03 -18.09 12.94
N GLY A 267 -13.30 -18.51 12.89
CA GLY A 267 -13.89 -18.97 11.63
C GLY A 267 -13.93 -17.84 10.61
N LYS A 268 -13.53 -18.12 9.36
CA LYS A 268 -13.47 -17.12 8.28
C LYS A 268 -14.81 -16.44 8.04
N GLU A 269 -15.91 -17.19 8.02
CA GLU A 269 -17.25 -16.66 7.74
C GLU A 269 -17.67 -15.56 8.73
N LYS A 270 -17.32 -15.73 10.01
CA LYS A 270 -17.61 -14.72 11.03
C LYS A 270 -16.88 -13.40 10.74
N LEU A 271 -15.59 -13.46 10.41
CA LEU A 271 -14.78 -12.28 10.17
C LEU A 271 -15.12 -11.65 8.83
N PHE A 272 -15.31 -12.43 7.78
CA PHE A 272 -15.70 -11.94 6.46
C PHE A 272 -17.07 -11.24 6.48
N ASN A 273 -18.05 -11.81 7.18
CA ASN A 273 -19.35 -11.17 7.34
C ASN A 273 -19.21 -9.84 8.09
N SER A 274 -18.47 -9.81 9.21
CA SER A 274 -18.22 -8.57 9.94
C SER A 274 -17.56 -7.50 9.05
N PHE A 275 -16.56 -7.87 8.26
CA PHE A 275 -15.87 -6.96 7.34
C PHE A 275 -16.81 -6.41 6.26
N ARG A 276 -17.62 -7.28 5.63
CA ARG A 276 -18.55 -6.90 4.55
C ARG A 276 -19.72 -6.05 5.01
N THR A 277 -20.18 -6.22 6.26
CA THR A 277 -21.37 -5.53 6.78
C THR A 277 -21.05 -4.27 7.58
N SER A 278 -19.83 -4.12 8.09
CA SER A 278 -19.45 -3.04 9.01
C SER A 278 -19.79 -1.64 8.47
N PHE A 279 -19.54 -1.39 7.20
CA PHE A 279 -19.85 -0.08 6.59
C PHE A 279 -21.37 0.20 6.57
N ALA A 280 -22.18 -0.78 6.23
CA ALA A 280 -23.64 -0.64 6.22
C ALA A 280 -24.24 -0.47 7.62
N GLU A 281 -23.60 -1.07 8.64
CA GLU A 281 -24.06 -0.99 10.04
C GLU A 281 -23.86 0.41 10.64
N ILE A 282 -22.93 1.23 10.12
CA ILE A 282 -22.73 2.62 10.56
C ILE A 282 -23.93 3.50 10.23
N PHE A 283 -24.73 3.13 9.20
CA PHE A 283 -25.86 3.92 8.72
C PHE A 283 -27.22 3.35 9.13
N ASN A 284 -27.26 2.27 9.89
CA ASN A 284 -28.47 1.66 10.44
C ASN A 284 -28.56 1.88 11.97
#